data_7351beeed1be6fbe3a208d5698d5f2dd
#
_entry.id   7351beeed1be6fbe3a208d5698d5f2dd
#
_cell.length_a   1.000
_cell.length_b   1.000
_cell.length_c   1.000
_cell.angle_alpha   90.00
_cell.angle_beta   90.00
_cell.angle_gamma   90.00
#
_symmetry.space_group_name_H-M   'P 1'
#
loop_
_entity.id
_entity.type
_entity.pdbx_description
1 polymer ?
#
loop_
_entity_poly.entity_id
_entity_poly.type
_entity_poly.pdbx_seq_one_letter_code
_entity_poly.pdbx_strand_id
1 'polypeptide(L)'
;MRTVFVTGTGGAGRTTVATALALAGARRGERVLLLSTEPADALAGTGVAAGAGVPVPAGADVLASAGAGVPVPAEGDAGVPGLTVVRLDSDADFRREFLTFQERADAALDLLGAVPLEDGELTELPGSEQFAMLRALKTAGEGDHDLVVVDLPPVRQAIALLALPEQLRRYLRRLLPVERQAARSLRPVLAQLAGVPMPAQWLYETAARWDAELALVQALVESPDTSVRLVAEPGSAAAGRALRTARLGLGLHGPALDMVIANRILPTGSAEPFLAALSGRQQSAIKEWREEFGGIPVQEVPHAGHDPQEPADLDELIDEPTGRTCDPVPVKGWTVEDRRADDGVLVWRLPLPGAVKDQLQLVRRDDELFVTVGPFRRILPLPSVLRRCTVTGAGLREGELKVRFLPDPGLWPKGR
;
A
#
# COMPACT_ATOMS: atom_id res chain seq x y z
N MET A 1 12.68 11.73 -2.32
CA MET A 1 11.36 11.51 -2.98
C MET A 1 10.32 11.30 -1.89
N ARG A 2 9.27 12.12 -1.87
CA ARG A 2 8.13 11.97 -0.95
C ARG A 2 7.00 11.22 -1.65
N THR A 3 6.34 10.29 -0.96
CA THR A 3 5.19 9.55 -1.49
C THR A 3 3.95 9.81 -0.63
N VAL A 4 2.85 10.19 -1.26
CA VAL A 4 1.57 10.45 -0.59
C VAL A 4 0.50 9.54 -1.19
N PHE A 5 0.02 8.61 -0.39
CA PHE A 5 -1.12 7.77 -0.72
C PHE A 5 -2.42 8.48 -0.33
N VAL A 6 -3.34 8.60 -1.24
CA VAL A 6 -4.67 9.16 -0.99
C VAL A 6 -5.70 8.04 -1.06
N THR A 7 -6.42 7.81 0.02
CA THR A 7 -7.51 6.83 0.07
C THR A 7 -8.64 7.35 0.95
N GLY A 8 -9.74 6.66 1.03
CA GLY A 8 -10.88 7.12 1.83
C GLY A 8 -12.16 6.36 1.54
N THR A 9 -13.29 7.02 1.76
CA THR A 9 -14.60 6.44 1.41
C THR A 9 -14.87 6.57 -0.09
N GLY A 10 -15.62 5.62 -0.66
CA GLY A 10 -16.08 5.73 -2.04
C GLY A 10 -16.94 7.00 -2.23
N GLY A 11 -16.71 7.72 -3.33
CA GLY A 11 -17.44 8.93 -3.66
C GLY A 11 -17.08 10.19 -2.85
N ALA A 12 -16.13 10.12 -1.92
CA ALA A 12 -15.73 11.27 -1.09
C ALA A 12 -14.80 12.28 -1.79
N GLY A 13 -14.45 12.08 -3.06
CA GLY A 13 -13.56 12.98 -3.81
C GLY A 13 -12.08 12.64 -3.64
N ARG A 14 -11.72 11.37 -3.47
CA ARG A 14 -10.32 10.90 -3.35
C ARG A 14 -9.48 11.34 -4.54
N THR A 15 -9.94 11.03 -5.75
CA THR A 15 -9.28 11.38 -7.02
C THR A 15 -9.11 12.88 -7.17
N THR A 16 -10.14 13.65 -6.84
CA THR A 16 -10.11 15.11 -6.83
C THR A 16 -9.02 15.63 -5.89
N VAL A 17 -8.98 15.11 -4.67
CA VAL A 17 -7.96 15.48 -3.67
C VAL A 17 -6.56 15.06 -4.12
N ALA A 18 -6.40 13.86 -4.65
CA ALA A 18 -5.10 13.38 -5.18
C ALA A 18 -4.59 14.28 -6.32
N THR A 19 -5.49 14.64 -7.26
CA THR A 19 -5.16 15.53 -8.37
C THR A 19 -4.81 16.93 -7.88
N ALA A 20 -5.57 17.49 -6.94
CA ALA A 20 -5.29 18.81 -6.36
C ALA A 20 -3.93 18.84 -5.63
N LEU A 21 -3.58 17.77 -4.88
CA LEU A 21 -2.28 17.64 -4.23
C LEU A 21 -1.14 17.58 -5.25
N ALA A 22 -1.31 16.82 -6.33
CA ALA A 22 -0.31 16.70 -7.38
C ALA A 22 -0.11 18.05 -8.10
N LEU A 23 -1.21 18.74 -8.41
CA LEU A 23 -1.19 20.06 -9.04
C LEU A 23 -0.49 21.11 -8.15
N ALA A 24 -0.83 21.12 -6.86
CA ALA A 24 -0.19 22.02 -5.89
C ALA A 24 1.33 21.76 -5.79
N GLY A 25 1.77 20.50 -5.84
CA GLY A 25 3.19 20.14 -5.88
C GLY A 25 3.88 20.69 -7.14
N ALA A 26 3.30 20.45 -8.31
CA ALA A 26 3.86 20.91 -9.58
C ALA A 26 3.97 22.45 -9.65
N ARG A 27 2.98 23.17 -9.13
CA ARG A 27 3.02 24.64 -9.05
C ARG A 27 4.10 25.18 -8.11
N ARG A 28 4.54 24.39 -7.15
CA ARG A 28 5.73 24.72 -6.34
C ARG A 28 7.06 24.45 -7.06
N GLY A 29 7.00 23.93 -8.29
CA GLY A 29 8.18 23.58 -9.08
C GLY A 29 8.73 22.18 -8.78
N GLU A 30 7.97 21.32 -8.07
CA GLU A 30 8.33 19.93 -7.83
C GLU A 30 8.05 19.10 -9.09
N ARG A 31 8.86 18.07 -9.34
CA ARG A 31 8.58 17.04 -10.36
C ARG A 31 7.63 16.03 -9.74
N VAL A 32 6.37 16.09 -10.16
CA VAL A 32 5.29 15.33 -9.56
C VAL A 32 4.81 14.22 -10.48
N LEU A 33 4.65 13.03 -9.93
CA LEU A 33 3.98 11.90 -10.57
C LEU A 33 2.65 11.64 -9.86
N LEU A 34 1.55 11.67 -10.61
CA LEU A 34 0.24 11.20 -10.15
C LEU A 34 -0.08 9.83 -10.75
N LEU A 35 -0.28 8.84 -9.90
CA LEU A 35 -0.75 7.50 -10.30
C LEU A 35 -2.21 7.33 -9.93
N SER A 36 -3.07 6.90 -10.88
CA SER A 36 -4.48 6.59 -10.62
C SER A 36 -4.96 5.40 -11.45
N THR A 37 -5.90 4.62 -10.88
CA THR A 37 -6.64 3.56 -11.57
C THR A 37 -8.01 4.04 -12.04
N GLU A 38 -8.41 5.26 -11.69
CA GLU A 38 -9.70 5.82 -12.06
C GLU A 38 -9.80 6.07 -13.57
N PRO A 39 -11.00 5.96 -14.16
CA PRO A 39 -11.21 6.20 -15.58
C PRO A 39 -10.74 7.60 -16.03
N ALA A 40 -10.40 7.72 -17.31
CA ALA A 40 -9.88 8.95 -17.88
C ALA A 40 -10.87 10.13 -17.76
N ASP A 41 -12.17 9.86 -17.82
CA ASP A 41 -13.24 10.86 -17.65
C ASP A 41 -13.29 11.42 -16.22
N ALA A 42 -12.98 10.62 -15.21
CA ALA A 42 -12.88 11.08 -13.82
C ALA A 42 -11.70 12.05 -13.62
N LEU A 43 -10.57 11.82 -14.31
CA LEU A 43 -9.43 12.72 -14.33
C LEU A 43 -9.66 13.92 -15.24
N ALA A 44 -10.26 13.70 -16.43
CA ALA A 44 -10.59 14.77 -17.37
C ALA A 44 -11.59 15.78 -16.76
N GLY A 45 -12.49 15.32 -15.90
CA GLY A 45 -13.39 16.19 -15.12
C GLY A 45 -12.65 17.18 -14.20
N THR A 46 -11.35 16.97 -13.96
CA THR A 46 -10.50 17.90 -13.19
C THR A 46 -9.68 18.84 -14.10
N GLY A 47 -9.86 18.77 -15.41
CA GLY A 47 -9.10 19.58 -16.38
C GLY A 47 -7.63 19.18 -16.52
N VAL A 48 -7.21 18.12 -15.87
CA VAL A 48 -5.84 17.59 -15.97
C VAL A 48 -5.84 16.42 -16.96
N ALA A 49 -5.11 16.56 -18.07
CA ALA A 49 -5.00 15.50 -19.06
C ALA A 49 -4.18 14.33 -18.51
N ALA A 50 -4.79 13.15 -18.50
CA ALA A 50 -4.02 11.93 -18.27
C ALA A 50 -3.32 11.52 -19.56
N GLY A 51 -2.01 11.37 -19.51
CA GLY A 51 -1.27 10.67 -20.58
C GLY A 51 -1.83 9.26 -20.72
N ALA A 52 -1.98 8.76 -21.95
CA ALA A 52 -2.28 7.35 -22.18
C ALA A 52 -1.25 6.53 -21.40
N GLY A 53 -1.75 5.62 -20.54
CA GLY A 53 -0.88 4.82 -19.68
C GLY A 53 0.32 4.30 -20.42
N VAL A 54 1.51 4.56 -19.89
CA VAL A 54 2.71 4.00 -20.48
C VAL A 54 2.50 2.51 -20.47
N PRO A 55 2.65 1.86 -21.63
CA PRO A 55 2.87 0.44 -21.61
C PRO A 55 4.14 0.22 -20.77
N VAL A 56 4.00 -0.21 -19.54
CA VAL A 56 5.14 -0.84 -18.88
C VAL A 56 5.46 -2.02 -19.79
N PRO A 57 6.66 -2.06 -20.43
CA PRO A 57 6.93 -3.08 -21.44
C PRO A 57 6.68 -4.43 -20.80
N ALA A 58 5.68 -5.13 -21.32
CA ALA A 58 5.42 -6.49 -20.93
C ALA A 58 6.69 -7.24 -21.24
N GLY A 59 7.40 -7.69 -20.17
CA GLY A 59 8.56 -8.54 -20.35
C GLY A 59 9.55 -8.06 -21.40
N ALA A 60 9.86 -6.75 -21.46
CA ALA A 60 11.14 -6.32 -22.03
C ALA A 60 12.17 -7.06 -21.24
N ASP A 61 12.70 -8.08 -21.84
CA ASP A 61 13.66 -9.02 -21.27
C ASP A 61 14.05 -8.74 -19.84
N VAL A 62 13.18 -9.18 -18.93
CA VAL A 62 13.52 -9.22 -17.52
C VAL A 62 14.80 -10.05 -17.32
N LEU A 63 15.31 -10.66 -18.39
CA LEU A 63 16.57 -11.37 -18.46
C LEU A 63 17.72 -10.57 -19.07
N ALA A 64 17.52 -9.46 -19.75
CA ALA A 64 18.58 -8.79 -20.51
C ALA A 64 18.80 -7.30 -20.24
N SER A 65 17.99 -6.60 -19.47
CA SER A 65 18.19 -5.16 -19.24
C SER A 65 18.53 -4.77 -17.79
N ALA A 66 19.55 -5.38 -17.25
CA ALA A 66 20.35 -4.72 -16.22
C ALA A 66 21.17 -3.60 -16.86
N GLY A 67 20.55 -2.57 -17.41
CA GLY A 67 21.32 -1.48 -18.03
C GLY A 67 20.64 -0.57 -19.05
N ALA A 68 19.47 -0.92 -19.55
CA ALA A 68 18.72 0.00 -20.42
C ALA A 68 17.65 0.70 -19.58
N GLY A 69 17.78 2.01 -19.43
CA GLY A 69 16.77 2.84 -18.76
C GLY A 69 15.39 2.52 -19.31
N VAL A 70 14.46 2.22 -18.41
CA VAL A 70 13.05 2.10 -18.73
C VAL A 70 12.68 3.39 -19.46
N PRO A 71 12.10 3.33 -20.69
CA PRO A 71 11.64 4.55 -21.32
C PRO A 71 10.65 5.22 -20.36
N VAL A 72 11.06 6.36 -19.84
CA VAL A 72 10.16 7.30 -19.17
C VAL A 72 9.00 7.52 -20.13
N PRO A 73 7.73 7.41 -19.67
CA PRO A 73 6.61 7.68 -20.54
C PRO A 73 6.84 8.97 -21.28
N ALA A 74 6.53 8.97 -22.57
CA ALA A 74 6.44 10.22 -23.30
C ALA A 74 5.55 11.14 -22.45
N GLU A 75 6.09 12.25 -21.99
CA GLU A 75 5.44 13.26 -21.21
C GLU A 75 4.06 13.52 -21.82
N GLY A 76 3.02 12.92 -21.26
CA GLY A 76 1.67 13.32 -21.50
C GLY A 76 1.59 14.69 -20.88
N ASP A 77 1.71 15.73 -21.70
CA ASP A 77 1.62 17.11 -21.28
C ASP A 77 0.27 17.29 -20.58
N ALA A 78 0.30 17.22 -19.25
CA ALA A 78 -0.88 17.50 -18.43
C ALA A 78 -1.30 18.97 -18.51
N GLY A 79 -0.67 19.75 -19.41
CA GLY A 79 -0.85 21.19 -19.50
C GLY A 79 -0.25 21.96 -18.33
N VAL A 80 0.36 21.25 -17.37
CA VAL A 80 0.96 21.85 -16.17
C VAL A 80 2.43 21.39 -16.10
N PRO A 81 3.38 22.31 -16.23
CA PRO A 81 4.81 21.99 -16.17
C PRO A 81 5.16 21.27 -14.86
N GLY A 82 5.92 20.18 -14.96
CA GLY A 82 6.36 19.40 -13.81
C GLY A 82 5.36 18.36 -13.30
N LEU A 83 4.15 18.26 -13.88
CA LEU A 83 3.16 17.25 -13.52
C LEU A 83 3.09 16.15 -14.59
N THR A 84 3.40 14.92 -14.18
CA THR A 84 3.17 13.72 -14.99
C THR A 84 2.00 12.94 -14.39
N VAL A 85 1.00 12.63 -15.21
CA VAL A 85 -0.16 11.83 -14.81
C VAL A 85 -0.13 10.50 -15.54
N VAL A 86 -0.10 9.42 -14.77
CA VAL A 86 -0.14 8.05 -15.31
C VAL A 86 -1.41 7.36 -14.84
N ARG A 87 -2.26 7.03 -15.80
CA ARG A 87 -3.42 6.20 -15.59
C ARG A 87 -3.04 4.73 -15.81
N LEU A 88 -3.37 3.90 -14.84
CA LEU A 88 -3.17 2.46 -14.93
C LEU A 88 -4.39 1.81 -15.58
N ASP A 89 -4.16 1.17 -16.72
CA ASP A 89 -5.17 0.37 -17.41
C ASP A 89 -4.86 -1.11 -17.18
N SER A 90 -5.42 -1.64 -16.09
CA SER A 90 -5.15 -3.02 -15.64
C SER A 90 -5.62 -4.08 -16.64
N ASP A 91 -6.69 -3.81 -17.38
CA ASP A 91 -7.22 -4.72 -18.40
C ASP A 91 -6.25 -4.83 -19.59
N ALA A 92 -5.86 -3.68 -20.15
CA ALA A 92 -4.90 -3.64 -21.25
C ALA A 92 -3.52 -4.20 -20.85
N ASP A 93 -3.07 -3.93 -19.63
CA ASP A 93 -1.81 -4.45 -19.11
C ASP A 93 -1.87 -5.96 -18.91
N PHE A 94 -2.96 -6.47 -18.34
CA PHE A 94 -3.17 -7.91 -18.16
C PHE A 94 -3.20 -8.65 -19.49
N ARG A 95 -3.97 -8.18 -20.49
CA ARG A 95 -4.05 -8.79 -21.81
C ARG A 95 -2.68 -8.88 -22.47
N ARG A 96 -1.94 -7.80 -22.47
CA ARG A 96 -0.59 -7.75 -23.06
C ARG A 96 0.35 -8.76 -22.41
N GLU A 97 0.35 -8.84 -21.08
CA GLU A 97 1.20 -9.77 -20.36
C GLU A 97 0.82 -11.22 -20.60
N PHE A 98 -0.48 -11.50 -20.62
CA PHE A 98 -0.96 -12.85 -20.87
C PHE A 98 -0.59 -13.32 -22.28
N LEU A 99 -0.78 -12.49 -23.29
CA LEU A 99 -0.38 -12.79 -24.68
C LEU A 99 1.14 -13.01 -24.79
N THR A 100 1.92 -12.16 -24.17
CA THR A 100 3.39 -12.34 -24.10
C THR A 100 3.78 -13.65 -23.39
N PHE A 101 3.06 -14.02 -22.35
CA PHE A 101 3.27 -15.29 -21.66
C PHE A 101 2.91 -16.47 -22.58
N GLN A 102 1.80 -16.43 -23.31
CA GLN A 102 1.42 -17.45 -24.30
C GLN A 102 2.50 -17.63 -25.37
N GLU A 103 2.99 -16.53 -25.97
CA GLU A 103 4.07 -16.57 -26.97
C GLU A 103 5.32 -17.29 -26.44
N ARG A 104 5.70 -17.03 -25.18
CA ARG A 104 6.85 -17.71 -24.55
C ARG A 104 6.59 -19.15 -24.18
N ALA A 105 5.34 -19.50 -23.91
CA ALA A 105 4.92 -20.83 -23.54
C ALA A 105 4.47 -21.68 -24.75
N ASP A 106 4.54 -21.15 -25.97
CA ASP A 106 4.00 -21.74 -27.20
C ASP A 106 4.39 -23.20 -27.38
N ALA A 107 5.68 -23.52 -27.29
CA ALA A 107 6.17 -24.90 -27.38
C ALA A 107 5.63 -25.83 -26.29
N ALA A 108 5.32 -25.30 -25.10
CA ALA A 108 4.74 -26.08 -24.02
C ALA A 108 3.22 -26.24 -24.19
N LEU A 109 2.55 -25.23 -24.70
CA LEU A 109 1.12 -25.27 -25.04
C LEU A 109 0.85 -26.24 -26.18
N ASP A 110 1.68 -26.23 -27.24
CA ASP A 110 1.63 -27.18 -28.34
C ASP A 110 1.79 -28.62 -27.85
N LEU A 111 2.75 -28.87 -26.95
CA LEU A 111 2.97 -30.21 -26.38
C LEU A 111 1.75 -30.71 -25.58
N LEU A 112 1.00 -29.79 -24.97
CA LEU A 112 -0.22 -30.09 -24.21
C LEU A 112 -1.45 -30.14 -25.10
N GLY A 113 -1.35 -29.78 -26.38
CA GLY A 113 -2.48 -29.65 -27.30
C GLY A 113 -3.44 -28.51 -26.92
N ALA A 114 -2.92 -27.47 -26.24
CA ALA A 114 -3.70 -26.30 -25.85
C ALA A 114 -3.85 -25.35 -27.03
N VAL A 115 -5.03 -24.75 -27.16
CA VAL A 115 -5.28 -23.70 -28.15
C VAL A 115 -5.00 -22.34 -27.48
N PRO A 116 -4.12 -21.50 -28.06
CA PRO A 116 -3.88 -20.16 -27.55
C PRO A 116 -5.17 -19.32 -27.54
N LEU A 117 -5.33 -18.46 -26.54
CA LEU A 117 -6.43 -17.52 -26.48
C LEU A 117 -6.14 -16.28 -27.31
N GLU A 118 -7.16 -15.74 -27.97
CA GLU A 118 -7.08 -14.48 -28.69
C GLU A 118 -7.33 -13.27 -27.73
N ASP A 119 -6.87 -12.09 -28.11
CA ASP A 119 -7.00 -10.86 -27.30
C ASP A 119 -8.45 -10.58 -26.90
N GLY A 120 -9.41 -10.80 -27.80
CA GLY A 120 -10.85 -10.61 -27.55
C GLY A 120 -11.48 -11.64 -26.62
N GLU A 121 -10.80 -12.75 -26.32
CA GLU A 121 -11.27 -13.78 -25.38
C GLU A 121 -10.80 -13.53 -23.94
N LEU A 122 -9.82 -12.63 -23.79
CA LEU A 122 -9.25 -12.32 -22.49
C LEU A 122 -10.10 -11.29 -21.75
N THR A 123 -10.46 -11.62 -20.53
CA THR A 123 -11.12 -10.72 -19.58
C THR A 123 -10.23 -10.49 -18.39
N GLU A 124 -10.32 -9.30 -17.83
CA GLU A 124 -9.53 -8.93 -16.65
C GLU A 124 -9.71 -9.95 -15.51
N LEU A 125 -8.60 -10.40 -14.94
CA LEU A 125 -8.63 -11.30 -13.79
C LEU A 125 -8.69 -10.51 -12.48
N PRO A 126 -9.40 -11.02 -11.46
CA PRO A 126 -9.34 -10.44 -10.12
C PRO A 126 -7.89 -10.36 -9.63
N GLY A 127 -7.44 -9.16 -9.30
CA GLY A 127 -6.07 -8.92 -8.84
C GLY A 127 -5.14 -8.22 -9.85
N SER A 128 -5.50 -8.15 -11.13
CA SER A 128 -4.71 -7.46 -12.16
C SER A 128 -4.46 -5.99 -11.81
N GLU A 129 -5.47 -5.27 -11.33
CA GLU A 129 -5.36 -3.89 -10.86
C GLU A 129 -4.30 -3.75 -9.75
N GLN A 130 -4.30 -4.69 -8.78
CA GLN A 130 -3.33 -4.68 -7.69
C GLN A 130 -1.90 -4.91 -8.21
N PHE A 131 -1.71 -5.81 -9.16
CA PHE A 131 -0.41 -6.06 -9.76
C PHE A 131 0.07 -4.88 -10.62
N ALA A 132 -0.81 -4.27 -11.41
CA ALA A 132 -0.51 -3.07 -12.18
C ALA A 132 -0.05 -1.93 -11.25
N MET A 133 -0.76 -1.69 -10.14
CA MET A 133 -0.37 -0.70 -9.15
C MET A 133 0.97 -1.01 -8.48
N LEU A 134 1.24 -2.26 -8.08
CA LEU A 134 2.54 -2.62 -7.49
C LEU A 134 3.70 -2.36 -8.46
N ARG A 135 3.49 -2.63 -9.73
CA ARG A 135 4.48 -2.37 -10.77
C ARG A 135 4.70 -0.88 -10.99
N ALA A 136 3.62 -0.10 -11.04
CA ALA A 136 3.70 1.35 -11.14
C ALA A 136 4.43 1.96 -9.93
N LEU A 137 4.17 1.47 -8.72
CA LEU A 137 4.89 1.90 -7.51
C LEU A 137 6.38 1.56 -7.55
N LYS A 138 6.76 0.38 -8.08
CA LYS A 138 8.17 0.03 -8.32
C LYS A 138 8.81 1.05 -9.25
N THR A 139 8.21 1.28 -10.42
CA THR A 139 8.73 2.22 -11.43
C THR A 139 8.81 3.64 -10.87
N ALA A 140 7.81 4.09 -10.12
CA ALA A 140 7.82 5.39 -9.44
C ALA A 140 8.98 5.51 -8.44
N GLY A 141 9.28 4.43 -7.71
CA GLY A 141 10.39 4.37 -6.76
C GLY A 141 11.78 4.43 -7.41
N GLU A 142 11.89 4.01 -8.66
CA GLU A 142 13.11 4.07 -9.47
C GLU A 142 13.23 5.39 -10.27
N GLY A 143 12.14 6.16 -10.37
CA GLY A 143 12.07 7.42 -11.11
C GLY A 143 12.68 8.61 -10.37
N ASP A 144 12.90 9.68 -11.13
CA ASP A 144 13.44 10.94 -10.60
C ASP A 144 12.32 11.96 -10.34
N HIS A 145 11.49 11.68 -9.33
CA HIS A 145 10.38 12.52 -8.90
C HIS A 145 10.66 13.09 -7.50
N ASP A 146 10.23 14.31 -7.27
CA ASP A 146 10.31 14.95 -5.94
C ASP A 146 9.10 14.51 -5.09
N LEU A 147 7.92 14.40 -5.73
CA LEU A 147 6.66 13.97 -5.13
C LEU A 147 5.95 12.91 -5.99
N VAL A 148 5.52 11.83 -5.36
CA VAL A 148 4.64 10.83 -5.97
C VAL A 148 3.32 10.85 -5.22
N VAL A 149 2.22 11.16 -5.90
CA VAL A 149 0.85 11.08 -5.38
C VAL A 149 0.18 9.86 -5.98
N VAL A 150 -0.42 9.04 -5.14
CA VAL A 150 -1.08 7.80 -5.57
C VAL A 150 -2.53 7.81 -5.12
N ASP A 151 -3.43 7.86 -6.10
CA ASP A 151 -4.86 7.71 -5.87
C ASP A 151 -5.18 6.23 -5.70
N LEU A 152 -5.43 5.83 -4.47
CA LEU A 152 -5.71 4.45 -4.08
C LEU A 152 -7.21 4.14 -4.06
N PRO A 153 -7.59 2.88 -4.25
CA PRO A 153 -8.98 2.45 -4.10
C PRO A 153 -9.51 2.70 -2.67
N PRO A 154 -10.81 2.47 -2.41
CA PRO A 154 -11.37 2.65 -1.07
C PRO A 154 -10.59 1.92 0.03
N VAL A 155 -10.59 2.48 1.25
CA VAL A 155 -9.77 2.12 2.42
C VAL A 155 -9.43 0.64 2.56
N ARG A 156 -10.41 -0.26 2.46
CA ARG A 156 -10.15 -1.69 2.68
C ARG A 156 -9.29 -2.31 1.60
N GLN A 157 -9.53 -1.91 0.35
CA GLN A 157 -8.77 -2.36 -0.81
C GLN A 157 -7.37 -1.74 -0.80
N ALA A 158 -7.27 -0.46 -0.45
CA ALA A 158 -5.98 0.23 -0.28
C ALA A 158 -5.08 -0.46 0.76
N ILE A 159 -5.63 -0.79 1.94
CA ILE A 159 -4.87 -1.48 2.99
C ILE A 159 -4.44 -2.88 2.53
N ALA A 160 -5.32 -3.61 1.83
CA ALA A 160 -4.97 -4.92 1.27
C ALA A 160 -3.84 -4.81 0.23
N LEU A 161 -3.89 -3.79 -0.63
CA LEU A 161 -2.85 -3.49 -1.62
C LEU A 161 -1.51 -3.17 -0.95
N LEU A 162 -1.50 -2.30 0.06
CA LEU A 162 -0.28 -1.92 0.79
C LEU A 162 0.34 -3.09 1.57
N ALA A 163 -0.49 -4.06 2.01
CA ALA A 163 -0.04 -5.28 2.67
C ALA A 163 0.47 -6.37 1.71
N LEU A 164 0.11 -6.27 0.42
CA LEU A 164 0.33 -7.32 -0.57
C LEU A 164 1.82 -7.65 -0.81
N PRO A 165 2.75 -6.68 -0.90
CA PRO A 165 4.18 -6.97 -1.10
C PRO A 165 4.75 -7.89 -0.02
N GLU A 166 4.51 -7.58 1.25
CA GLU A 166 4.98 -8.38 2.39
C GLU A 166 4.39 -9.80 2.36
N GLN A 167 3.08 -9.92 2.05
CA GLN A 167 2.39 -11.21 1.98
C GLN A 167 2.93 -12.09 0.86
N LEU A 168 3.09 -11.54 -0.35
CA LEU A 168 3.62 -12.27 -1.50
C LEU A 168 5.07 -12.71 -1.26
N ARG A 169 5.92 -11.84 -0.74
CA ARG A 169 7.30 -12.18 -0.37
C ARG A 169 7.36 -13.32 0.63
N ARG A 170 6.47 -13.29 1.64
CA ARG A 170 6.38 -14.38 2.63
C ARG A 170 5.97 -15.69 1.96
N TYR A 171 5.00 -15.66 1.02
CA TYR A 171 4.58 -16.87 0.29
C TYR A 171 5.70 -17.41 -0.60
N LEU A 172 6.39 -16.56 -1.34
CA LEU A 172 7.52 -16.95 -2.17
C LEU A 172 8.61 -17.64 -1.34
N ARG A 173 9.03 -17.06 -0.22
CA ARG A 173 10.04 -17.64 0.67
C ARG A 173 9.60 -18.97 1.29
N ARG A 174 8.32 -19.11 1.59
CA ARG A 174 7.80 -20.36 2.19
C ARG A 174 7.64 -21.48 1.18
N LEU A 175 7.19 -21.17 -0.04
CA LEU A 175 6.98 -22.15 -1.10
C LEU A 175 8.29 -22.54 -1.79
N LEU A 176 9.19 -21.59 -1.96
CA LEU A 176 10.46 -21.73 -2.68
C LEU A 176 11.66 -21.33 -1.79
N PRO A 177 11.93 -22.07 -0.68
CA PRO A 177 13.00 -21.69 0.24
C PRO A 177 14.37 -21.85 -0.42
N VAL A 178 15.17 -20.78 -0.38
CA VAL A 178 16.51 -20.69 -1.00
C VAL A 178 17.48 -21.75 -0.43
N GLU A 179 17.35 -22.10 0.84
CA GLU A 179 18.20 -23.12 1.51
C GLU A 179 18.05 -24.50 0.87
N ARG A 180 16.89 -24.82 0.32
CA ARG A 180 16.67 -26.06 -0.44
C ARG A 180 17.31 -26.04 -1.82
N GLN A 181 17.61 -24.88 -2.38
CA GLN A 181 18.37 -24.73 -3.63
C GLN A 181 19.83 -25.19 -3.45
N ALA A 182 20.49 -24.69 -2.41
CA ALA A 182 21.88 -25.05 -2.12
C ALA A 182 22.06 -26.54 -1.82
N ALA A 183 21.10 -27.17 -1.13
CA ALA A 183 21.13 -28.60 -0.85
C ALA A 183 20.86 -29.48 -2.09
N ARG A 184 20.25 -28.92 -3.13
CA ARG A 184 19.91 -29.67 -4.38
C ARG A 184 21.01 -29.58 -5.44
N SER A 185 21.89 -28.61 -5.39
CA SER A 185 23.07 -28.54 -6.28
C SER A 185 24.00 -29.76 -6.13
N LEU A 186 23.88 -30.52 -5.03
CA LEU A 186 24.59 -31.76 -4.77
C LEU A 186 23.86 -33.06 -5.17
N ARG A 187 22.60 -32.98 -5.71
CA ARG A 187 21.77 -34.15 -6.00
C ARG A 187 21.21 -34.28 -7.44
N PRO A 188 21.85 -33.79 -8.51
CA PRO A 188 21.25 -33.94 -9.84
C PRO A 188 21.16 -35.43 -10.29
N VAL A 189 22.04 -36.29 -9.85
CA VAL A 189 22.12 -37.68 -10.26
C VAL A 189 21.04 -38.57 -9.59
N LEU A 190 20.69 -38.31 -8.33
CA LEU A 190 19.69 -39.09 -7.59
C LEU A 190 18.25 -38.75 -7.95
N ALA A 191 17.98 -37.50 -8.37
CA ALA A 191 16.64 -37.06 -8.74
C ALA A 191 16.22 -37.61 -10.12
N GLN A 192 17.14 -37.72 -11.07
CA GLN A 192 16.90 -38.36 -12.36
C GLN A 192 16.53 -39.85 -12.25
N LEU A 193 17.07 -40.52 -11.23
CA LEU A 193 16.78 -41.93 -10.97
C LEU A 193 15.44 -42.13 -10.25
N ALA A 194 14.90 -41.13 -9.57
CA ALA A 194 13.67 -41.25 -8.77
C ALA A 194 12.40 -40.79 -9.50
N GLY A 195 12.50 -40.29 -10.72
CA GLY A 195 11.33 -39.85 -11.52
C GLY A 195 10.51 -38.70 -10.89
N VAL A 196 11.09 -37.96 -9.91
CA VAL A 196 10.41 -36.83 -9.27
C VAL A 196 10.63 -35.57 -10.11
N PRO A 197 9.56 -34.93 -10.63
CA PRO A 197 9.72 -33.70 -11.39
C PRO A 197 10.31 -32.61 -10.49
N MET A 198 11.54 -32.20 -10.80
CA MET A 198 12.15 -31.08 -10.10
C MET A 198 11.59 -29.75 -10.66
N PRO A 199 11.22 -28.80 -9.83
CA PRO A 199 10.94 -27.45 -10.30
C PRO A 199 12.15 -26.94 -11.10
N ALA A 200 11.90 -26.45 -12.31
CA ALA A 200 12.94 -25.97 -13.19
C ALA A 200 13.69 -24.79 -12.52
N GLN A 201 14.99 -24.66 -12.76
CA GLN A 201 15.84 -23.61 -12.19
C GLN A 201 15.26 -22.20 -12.44
N TRP A 202 14.65 -22.01 -13.60
CA TRP A 202 14.01 -20.74 -13.97
C TRP A 202 12.92 -20.29 -12.97
N LEU A 203 12.22 -21.23 -12.31
CA LEU A 203 11.18 -20.92 -11.33
C LEU A 203 11.78 -20.24 -10.09
N TYR A 204 12.93 -20.70 -9.62
CA TYR A 204 13.63 -20.10 -8.49
C TYR A 204 14.23 -18.74 -8.84
N GLU A 205 14.78 -18.60 -10.05
CA GLU A 205 15.30 -17.32 -10.55
C GLU A 205 14.18 -16.29 -10.69
N THR A 206 13.02 -16.71 -11.22
CA THR A 206 11.83 -15.85 -11.32
C THR A 206 11.31 -15.46 -9.92
N ALA A 207 11.23 -16.42 -8.99
CA ALA A 207 10.77 -16.13 -7.63
C ALA A 207 11.74 -15.19 -6.89
N ALA A 208 13.03 -15.36 -7.05
CA ALA A 208 14.05 -14.48 -6.45
C ALA A 208 13.93 -13.05 -6.99
N ARG A 209 13.69 -12.90 -8.27
CA ARG A 209 13.45 -11.60 -8.92
C ARG A 209 12.18 -10.93 -8.39
N TRP A 210 11.08 -11.66 -8.34
CA TRP A 210 9.84 -11.14 -7.78
C TRP A 210 9.99 -10.76 -6.29
N ASP A 211 10.71 -11.55 -5.49
CA ASP A 211 11.00 -11.16 -4.10
C ASP A 211 11.79 -9.85 -4.03
N ALA A 212 12.75 -9.65 -4.92
CA ALA A 212 13.53 -8.41 -4.98
C ALA A 212 12.66 -7.21 -5.41
N GLU A 213 11.83 -7.35 -6.43
CA GLU A 213 10.92 -6.30 -6.88
C GLU A 213 9.89 -5.91 -5.83
N LEU A 214 9.28 -6.90 -5.20
CA LEU A 214 8.34 -6.68 -4.09
C LEU A 214 9.04 -6.07 -2.86
N ALA A 215 10.35 -6.34 -2.68
CA ALA A 215 11.13 -5.70 -1.63
C ALA A 215 11.28 -4.19 -1.84
N LEU A 216 11.46 -3.75 -3.08
CA LEU A 216 11.52 -2.32 -3.41
C LEU A 216 10.19 -1.62 -3.10
N VAL A 217 9.08 -2.22 -3.52
CA VAL A 217 7.73 -1.68 -3.21
C VAL A 217 7.47 -1.67 -1.71
N GLN A 218 7.84 -2.73 -1.00
CA GLN A 218 7.70 -2.76 0.45
C GLN A 218 8.54 -1.67 1.13
N ALA A 219 9.77 -1.46 0.68
CA ALA A 219 10.63 -0.40 1.20
C ALA A 219 10.05 1.00 0.94
N LEU A 220 9.42 1.21 -0.23
CA LEU A 220 8.70 2.45 -0.53
C LEU A 220 7.53 2.66 0.42
N VAL A 221 6.69 1.65 0.63
CA VAL A 221 5.53 1.71 1.53
C VAL A 221 5.94 1.94 2.99
N GLU A 222 7.04 1.34 3.43
CA GLU A 222 7.55 1.45 4.81
C GLU A 222 8.51 2.66 5.01
N SER A 223 8.75 3.44 3.96
CA SER A 223 9.64 4.61 4.02
C SER A 223 9.09 5.68 4.99
N PRO A 224 9.94 6.34 5.76
CA PRO A 224 9.54 7.49 6.57
C PRO A 224 9.05 8.69 5.74
N ASP A 225 9.42 8.75 4.44
CA ASP A 225 8.96 9.76 3.50
C ASP A 225 7.61 9.41 2.85
N THR A 226 7.01 8.29 3.25
CA THR A 226 5.72 7.82 2.73
C THR A 226 4.63 8.02 3.77
N SER A 227 3.54 8.67 3.35
CA SER A 227 2.38 8.95 4.19
C SER A 227 1.06 8.62 3.52
N VAL A 228 -0.01 8.55 4.33
CA VAL A 228 -1.39 8.37 3.84
C VAL A 228 -2.23 9.56 4.24
N ARG A 229 -3.07 10.02 3.32
CA ARG A 229 -4.17 10.96 3.56
C ARG A 229 -5.50 10.26 3.40
N LEU A 230 -6.37 10.41 4.40
CA LEU A 230 -7.69 9.81 4.40
C LEU A 230 -8.75 10.85 4.02
N VAL A 231 -9.46 10.61 2.92
CA VAL A 231 -10.53 11.49 2.45
C VAL A 231 -11.89 10.92 2.83
N ALA A 232 -12.72 11.71 3.48
CA ALA A 232 -14.07 11.31 3.84
C ALA A 232 -15.02 12.52 3.88
N GLU A 233 -16.28 12.27 3.54
CA GLU A 233 -17.34 13.25 3.71
C GLU A 233 -17.95 13.09 5.10
N PRO A 234 -17.88 14.12 5.98
CA PRO A 234 -18.39 14.00 7.34
C PRO A 234 -19.90 14.00 7.39
N GLY A 235 -20.46 13.53 8.53
CA GLY A 235 -21.89 13.47 8.77
C GLY A 235 -22.55 12.12 8.49
N SER A 236 -21.84 11.18 7.85
CA SER A 236 -22.33 9.81 7.69
C SER A 236 -21.67 8.82 8.66
N ALA A 237 -22.48 7.90 9.22
CA ALA A 237 -21.93 6.82 10.05
C ALA A 237 -21.00 5.87 9.29
N ALA A 238 -21.16 5.80 7.97
CA ALA A 238 -20.29 5.00 7.09
C ALA A 238 -18.88 5.60 7.02
N ALA A 239 -18.77 6.92 6.89
CA ALA A 239 -17.49 7.63 6.88
C ALA A 239 -16.70 7.40 8.18
N GLY A 240 -17.34 7.61 9.35
CA GLY A 240 -16.69 7.37 10.63
C GLY A 240 -16.22 5.92 10.80
N ARG A 241 -17.03 4.92 10.38
CA ARG A 241 -16.59 3.51 10.39
C ARG A 241 -15.41 3.26 9.46
N ALA A 242 -15.43 3.83 8.26
CA ALA A 242 -14.33 3.68 7.29
C ALA A 242 -13.02 4.27 7.84
N LEU A 243 -13.07 5.46 8.43
CA LEU A 243 -11.90 6.10 9.04
C LEU A 243 -11.34 5.29 10.21
N ARG A 244 -12.19 4.76 11.09
CA ARG A 244 -11.75 3.84 12.17
C ARG A 244 -11.10 2.57 11.61
N THR A 245 -11.70 1.99 10.56
CA THR A 245 -11.13 0.83 9.86
C THR A 245 -9.78 1.18 9.25
N ALA A 246 -9.66 2.36 8.62
CA ALA A 246 -8.39 2.84 8.07
C ALA A 246 -7.31 2.94 9.15
N ARG A 247 -7.62 3.55 10.28
CA ARG A 247 -6.68 3.70 11.40
C ARG A 247 -6.14 2.36 11.89
N LEU A 248 -7.01 1.34 12.02
CA LEU A 248 -6.60 -0.02 12.39
C LEU A 248 -5.69 -0.67 11.36
N GLY A 249 -6.08 -0.62 10.10
CA GLY A 249 -5.32 -1.28 9.03
C GLY A 249 -3.98 -0.59 8.74
N LEU A 250 -3.95 0.73 8.71
CA LEU A 250 -2.73 1.50 8.53
C LEU A 250 -1.78 1.32 9.72
N GLY A 251 -2.28 1.31 10.94
CA GLY A 251 -1.48 1.02 12.14
C GLY A 251 -0.87 -0.38 12.12
N LEU A 252 -1.49 -1.34 11.42
CA LEU A 252 -0.98 -2.71 11.31
C LEU A 252 -0.05 -2.90 10.11
N HIS A 253 -0.34 -2.30 8.95
CA HIS A 253 0.31 -2.63 7.67
C HIS A 253 0.96 -1.47 6.95
N GLY A 254 0.53 -0.25 7.23
CA GLY A 254 0.76 0.84 6.34
C GLY A 254 1.76 1.88 6.81
N PRO A 255 1.99 2.84 5.93
CA PRO A 255 2.72 4.04 6.21
C PRO A 255 1.98 4.93 7.23
N ALA A 256 2.66 5.98 7.69
CA ALA A 256 2.10 6.93 8.63
C ALA A 256 0.89 7.67 8.06
N LEU A 257 -0.18 7.77 8.85
CA LEU A 257 -1.30 8.64 8.54
C LEU A 257 -0.89 10.08 8.92
N ASP A 258 -0.82 10.96 7.92
CA ASP A 258 -0.41 12.36 8.14
C ASP A 258 -1.58 13.33 8.19
N MET A 259 -2.72 13.00 7.56
CA MET A 259 -3.87 13.91 7.50
C MET A 259 -5.19 13.17 7.29
N VAL A 260 -6.26 13.70 7.87
CA VAL A 260 -7.64 13.37 7.53
C VAL A 260 -8.25 14.58 6.82
N ILE A 261 -8.79 14.37 5.62
CA ILE A 261 -9.42 15.41 4.81
C ILE A 261 -10.93 15.24 4.90
N ALA A 262 -11.57 16.18 5.60
CA ALA A 262 -13.00 16.30 5.68
C ALA A 262 -13.49 17.09 4.46
N ASN A 263 -13.93 16.36 3.43
CA ASN A 263 -14.29 16.95 2.14
C ASN A 263 -15.78 17.32 2.05
N ARG A 264 -16.12 18.27 1.15
CA ARG A 264 -17.48 18.73 0.86
C ARG A 264 -18.18 19.34 2.09
N ILE A 265 -17.47 20.20 2.81
CA ILE A 265 -18.01 20.89 3.98
C ILE A 265 -19.00 21.96 3.55
N LEU A 266 -20.21 21.87 4.08
CA LEU A 266 -21.25 22.86 3.84
C LEU A 266 -21.01 24.13 4.67
N PRO A 267 -21.39 25.30 4.14
CA PRO A 267 -21.28 26.55 4.86
C PRO A 267 -22.02 26.49 6.21
N THR A 268 -21.43 27.09 7.23
CA THR A 268 -22.06 27.27 8.53
C THR A 268 -22.92 28.54 8.56
N GLY A 269 -23.96 28.59 9.38
CA GLY A 269 -24.77 29.78 9.55
C GLY A 269 -25.85 29.99 8.50
N SER A 270 -26.23 28.95 7.74
CA SER A 270 -27.38 29.02 6.82
C SER A 270 -28.67 29.28 7.60
N ALA A 271 -29.51 30.21 7.07
CA ALA A 271 -30.85 30.44 7.60
C ALA A 271 -31.85 29.34 7.21
N GLU A 272 -31.50 28.49 6.24
CA GLU A 272 -32.32 27.37 5.80
C GLU A 272 -32.13 26.19 6.78
N PRO A 273 -33.24 25.71 7.43
CA PRO A 273 -33.16 24.71 8.52
C PRO A 273 -32.50 23.37 8.10
N PHE A 274 -32.74 22.94 6.87
CA PHE A 274 -32.21 21.68 6.38
C PHE A 274 -30.68 21.75 6.18
N LEU A 275 -30.18 22.83 5.55
CA LEU A 275 -28.75 23.06 5.39
C LEU A 275 -28.03 23.27 6.74
N ALA A 276 -28.66 24.02 7.66
CA ALA A 276 -28.14 24.20 9.01
C ALA A 276 -28.00 22.85 9.75
N ALA A 277 -29.01 21.97 9.63
CA ALA A 277 -28.97 20.64 10.25
C ALA A 277 -27.89 19.73 9.62
N LEU A 278 -27.67 19.80 8.29
CA LEU A 278 -26.62 19.05 7.62
C LEU A 278 -25.24 19.53 8.03
N SER A 279 -24.99 20.85 7.96
CA SER A 279 -23.75 21.48 8.38
C SER A 279 -23.43 21.17 9.85
N GLY A 280 -24.44 21.27 10.74
CA GLY A 280 -24.26 20.93 12.15
C GLY A 280 -23.84 19.47 12.39
N ARG A 281 -24.37 18.53 11.60
CA ARG A 281 -23.93 17.11 11.64
C ARG A 281 -22.50 16.94 11.15
N GLN A 282 -22.11 17.65 10.09
CA GLN A 282 -20.74 17.63 9.59
C GLN A 282 -19.77 18.15 10.65
N GLN A 283 -20.06 19.30 11.27
CA GLN A 283 -19.23 19.90 12.30
C GLN A 283 -19.10 18.99 13.54
N SER A 284 -20.17 18.32 13.92
CA SER A 284 -20.13 17.33 15.02
C SER A 284 -19.20 16.15 14.67
N ALA A 285 -19.29 15.62 13.46
CA ALA A 285 -18.45 14.53 12.99
C ALA A 285 -16.96 14.94 12.92
N ILE A 286 -16.66 16.16 12.44
CA ILE A 286 -15.30 16.69 12.40
C ILE A 286 -14.71 16.82 13.81
N LYS A 287 -15.51 17.29 14.77
CA LYS A 287 -15.09 17.37 16.17
C LYS A 287 -14.75 15.97 16.72
N GLU A 288 -15.62 14.97 16.49
CA GLU A 288 -15.35 13.58 16.87
C GLU A 288 -14.05 13.05 16.22
N TRP A 289 -13.83 13.35 14.93
CA TRP A 289 -12.61 12.92 14.24
C TRP A 289 -11.35 13.57 14.83
N ARG A 290 -11.39 14.86 15.16
CA ARG A 290 -10.27 15.55 15.84
C ARG A 290 -9.93 14.92 17.18
N GLU A 291 -10.94 14.54 17.95
CA GLU A 291 -10.76 13.85 19.22
C GLU A 291 -10.22 12.42 19.01
N GLU A 292 -10.80 11.67 18.07
CA GLU A 292 -10.44 10.27 17.81
C GLU A 292 -9.03 10.13 17.22
N PHE A 293 -8.66 11.02 16.28
CA PHE A 293 -7.37 10.95 15.61
C PHE A 293 -6.25 11.70 16.30
N GLY A 294 -6.47 12.30 17.42
CA GLY A 294 -5.58 13.10 18.28
C GLY A 294 -4.12 13.19 17.82
N GLY A 295 -3.66 14.40 17.47
CA GLY A 295 -2.32 14.65 16.93
C GLY A 295 -2.22 14.54 15.39
N ILE A 296 -3.23 13.99 14.70
CA ILE A 296 -3.34 13.98 13.25
C ILE A 296 -4.27 15.13 12.85
N PRO A 297 -3.85 16.06 11.97
CA PRO A 297 -4.68 17.17 11.56
C PRO A 297 -5.90 16.70 10.77
N VAL A 298 -7.03 17.38 10.99
CA VAL A 298 -8.26 17.23 10.20
C VAL A 298 -8.43 18.52 9.41
N GLN A 299 -8.15 18.45 8.11
CA GLN A 299 -8.31 19.57 7.18
C GLN A 299 -9.75 19.57 6.65
N GLU A 300 -10.38 20.72 6.70
CA GLU A 300 -11.72 20.94 6.13
C GLU A 300 -11.59 21.48 4.70
N VAL A 301 -12.27 20.84 3.76
CA VAL A 301 -12.34 21.27 2.37
C VAL A 301 -13.79 21.65 2.06
N PRO A 302 -14.06 22.91 1.74
CA PRO A 302 -15.42 23.36 1.48
C PRO A 302 -16.02 22.72 0.24
N HIS A 303 -17.34 22.63 0.20
CA HIS A 303 -18.07 22.23 -0.99
C HIS A 303 -18.13 23.42 -1.96
N ALA A 304 -17.53 23.27 -3.14
CA ALA A 304 -17.49 24.33 -4.16
C ALA A 304 -18.84 24.61 -4.84
N GLY A 305 -19.87 23.81 -4.57
CA GLY A 305 -21.17 23.91 -5.22
C GLY A 305 -21.31 23.12 -6.53
N HIS A 306 -20.20 22.72 -7.11
CA HIS A 306 -20.09 21.86 -8.30
C HIS A 306 -18.89 20.92 -8.17
N ASP A 307 -18.83 19.92 -9.02
CA ASP A 307 -17.61 19.11 -9.16
C ASP A 307 -16.56 19.93 -9.94
N PRO A 308 -15.27 19.87 -9.56
CA PRO A 308 -14.20 20.59 -10.26
C PRO A 308 -14.15 20.22 -11.74
N GLN A 309 -14.08 21.20 -12.63
CA GLN A 309 -14.01 21.03 -14.08
C GLN A 309 -12.74 21.60 -14.69
N GLU A 310 -12.05 22.48 -13.96
CA GLU A 310 -10.84 23.14 -14.42
C GLU A 310 -9.74 23.02 -13.33
N PRO A 311 -8.45 23.08 -13.72
CA PRO A 311 -7.35 23.09 -12.75
C PRO A 311 -7.43 24.23 -11.72
N ALA A 312 -8.08 25.34 -12.07
CA ALA A 312 -8.30 26.48 -11.17
C ALA A 312 -9.25 26.11 -10.01
N ASP A 313 -10.27 25.26 -10.26
CA ASP A 313 -11.19 24.81 -9.21
C ASP A 313 -10.49 23.96 -8.15
N LEU A 314 -9.41 23.25 -8.55
CA LEU A 314 -8.63 22.43 -7.66
C LEU A 314 -7.73 23.24 -6.73
N ASP A 315 -7.35 24.48 -7.13
CA ASP A 315 -6.49 25.36 -6.31
C ASP A 315 -7.19 25.81 -5.04
N GLU A 316 -8.51 26.02 -5.15
CA GLU A 316 -9.32 26.48 -4.02
C GLU A 316 -9.58 25.33 -3.00
N LEU A 317 -9.40 24.06 -3.43
CA LEU A 317 -9.69 22.91 -2.59
C LEU A 317 -8.59 22.63 -1.55
N ILE A 318 -7.34 22.89 -1.90
CA ILE A 318 -6.22 22.57 -1.04
C ILE A 318 -5.33 23.78 -0.89
N ASP A 319 -5.64 24.59 0.11
CA ASP A 319 -4.71 25.60 0.63
C ASP A 319 -3.64 24.86 1.43
N GLU A 320 -2.60 24.35 0.73
CA GLU A 320 -1.42 23.82 1.39
C GLU A 320 -0.45 24.98 1.70
N PRO A 321 -0.44 25.50 2.91
CA PRO A 321 0.68 26.33 3.32
C PRO A 321 1.91 25.42 3.34
N THR A 322 2.70 25.50 2.28
CA THR A 322 4.08 25.04 2.24
C THR A 322 4.36 23.60 2.68
N GLY A 323 4.56 22.71 1.75
CA GLY A 323 5.47 21.54 1.66
C GLY A 323 5.83 20.65 2.86
N ARG A 324 5.39 21.01 4.07
CA ARG A 324 5.65 20.30 5.33
C ARG A 324 4.51 20.52 6.31
N THR A 325 3.32 20.06 5.96
CA THR A 325 2.19 20.32 6.86
C THR A 325 2.10 19.37 8.05
N CYS A 326 2.78 18.27 8.05
CA CYS A 326 3.06 17.50 9.27
C CYS A 326 4.30 16.67 9.03
N ASP A 327 5.30 16.81 9.89
CA ASP A 327 6.24 15.70 10.02
C ASP A 327 5.38 14.46 10.29
N PRO A 328 5.43 13.42 9.41
CA PRO A 328 4.64 12.22 9.65
C PRO A 328 4.94 11.79 11.06
N VAL A 329 3.91 11.63 11.89
CA VAL A 329 4.11 11.14 13.25
C VAL A 329 4.86 9.83 13.09
N PRO A 330 6.13 9.75 13.49
CA PRO A 330 6.91 8.56 13.21
C PRO A 330 6.16 7.39 13.83
N VAL A 331 5.74 6.43 12.99
CA VAL A 331 5.20 5.18 13.50
C VAL A 331 6.30 4.64 14.40
N LYS A 332 6.06 4.66 15.71
CA LYS A 332 7.05 4.13 16.68
C LYS A 332 7.35 2.73 16.21
N GLY A 333 8.57 2.49 15.76
CA GLY A 333 8.97 1.19 15.27
C GLY A 333 8.70 0.13 16.32
N TRP A 334 8.45 -1.08 15.90
CA TRP A 334 8.30 -2.21 16.81
C TRP A 334 9.60 -2.44 17.52
N THR A 335 9.57 -2.36 18.85
CA THR A 335 10.79 -2.42 19.68
C THR A 335 10.72 -3.59 20.65
N VAL A 336 11.88 -4.22 20.89
CA VAL A 336 12.03 -5.22 21.93
C VAL A 336 12.73 -4.56 23.12
N GLU A 337 12.02 -4.46 24.22
CA GLU A 337 12.53 -3.96 25.49
C GLU A 337 13.09 -5.14 26.31
N ASP A 338 14.34 -5.06 26.72
CA ASP A 338 14.96 -6.07 27.56
C ASP A 338 14.72 -5.74 29.04
N ARG A 339 13.84 -6.51 29.67
CA ARG A 339 13.52 -6.40 31.12
C ARG A 339 13.96 -7.64 31.89
N ARG A 340 14.94 -8.37 31.36
CA ARG A 340 15.40 -9.60 32.02
C ARG A 340 16.04 -9.34 33.40
N ALA A 341 16.64 -8.18 33.58
CA ALA A 341 17.20 -7.80 34.89
C ALA A 341 16.12 -7.51 35.94
N ASP A 342 14.95 -7.03 35.52
CA ASP A 342 13.86 -6.62 36.43
C ASP A 342 12.87 -7.77 36.69
N ASP A 343 12.27 -8.28 35.63
CA ASP A 343 11.15 -9.26 35.70
C ASP A 343 11.48 -10.57 34.94
N GLY A 344 12.71 -10.74 34.44
CA GLY A 344 13.12 -11.96 33.74
C GLY A 344 12.56 -12.06 32.29
N VAL A 345 11.90 -11.03 31.77
CA VAL A 345 11.18 -11.07 30.48
C VAL A 345 11.76 -10.11 29.45
N LEU A 346 11.49 -10.43 28.19
CA LEU A 346 11.58 -9.51 27.06
C LEU A 346 10.18 -9.04 26.70
N VAL A 347 10.00 -7.75 26.38
CA VAL A 347 8.70 -7.19 26.02
C VAL A 347 8.78 -6.67 24.58
N TRP A 348 7.97 -7.25 23.68
CA TRP A 348 7.83 -6.73 22.32
C TRP A 348 6.68 -5.75 22.29
N ARG A 349 6.99 -4.52 21.90
CA ARG A 349 6.06 -3.39 21.85
C ARG A 349 5.68 -3.14 20.39
N LEU A 350 4.38 -3.20 20.12
CA LEU A 350 3.77 -3.00 18.79
C LEU A 350 2.71 -1.90 18.89
N PRO A 351 2.96 -0.72 18.33
CA PRO A 351 1.93 0.31 18.23
C PRO A 351 0.79 -0.18 17.34
N LEU A 352 -0.42 -0.16 17.86
CA LEU A 352 -1.66 -0.51 17.18
C LEU A 352 -2.72 0.56 17.47
N PRO A 353 -2.60 1.75 16.87
CA PRO A 353 -3.50 2.87 17.15
C PRO A 353 -4.94 2.51 16.79
N GLY A 354 -5.87 2.78 17.72
CA GLY A 354 -7.28 2.48 17.54
C GLY A 354 -7.68 1.02 17.79
N ALA A 355 -6.72 0.12 18.05
CA ALA A 355 -7.05 -1.27 18.40
C ALA A 355 -7.77 -1.37 19.74
N VAL A 356 -8.77 -2.25 19.80
CA VAL A 356 -9.49 -2.60 21.03
C VAL A 356 -9.30 -4.08 21.35
N LYS A 357 -9.28 -4.41 22.64
CA LYS A 357 -8.95 -5.76 23.11
C LYS A 357 -9.84 -6.84 22.50
N ASP A 358 -11.14 -6.57 22.38
CA ASP A 358 -12.12 -7.55 21.90
C ASP A 358 -11.96 -7.89 20.41
N GLN A 359 -11.25 -7.04 19.65
CA GLN A 359 -10.97 -7.25 18.23
C GLN A 359 -9.54 -7.75 17.98
N LEU A 360 -8.76 -7.96 19.05
CA LEU A 360 -7.38 -8.40 18.95
C LEU A 360 -7.26 -9.90 19.19
N GLN A 361 -6.67 -10.61 18.22
CA GLN A 361 -6.30 -12.01 18.37
C GLN A 361 -4.81 -12.18 18.09
N LEU A 362 -4.15 -12.96 18.93
CA LEU A 362 -2.73 -13.24 18.86
C LEU A 362 -2.50 -14.74 18.84
N VAL A 363 -1.76 -15.22 17.87
CA VAL A 363 -1.37 -16.63 17.79
C VAL A 363 0.12 -16.69 17.41
N ARG A 364 0.92 -17.36 18.23
CA ARG A 364 2.29 -17.70 17.87
C ARG A 364 2.34 -19.06 17.19
N ARG A 365 3.05 -19.15 16.07
CA ARG A 365 3.43 -20.42 15.42
C ARG A 365 4.89 -20.36 15.05
N ASP A 366 5.66 -21.27 15.59
CA ASP A 366 7.10 -21.34 15.38
C ASP A 366 7.80 -19.97 15.61
N ASP A 367 8.40 -19.43 14.57
CA ASP A 367 9.11 -18.15 14.58
C ASP A 367 8.26 -16.97 14.09
N GLU A 368 6.93 -17.11 14.09
CA GLU A 368 6.02 -16.08 13.61
C GLU A 368 4.95 -15.74 14.67
N LEU A 369 4.58 -14.46 14.75
CA LEU A 369 3.44 -13.97 15.51
C LEU A 369 2.34 -13.52 14.54
N PHE A 370 1.18 -14.14 14.64
CA PHE A 370 -0.02 -13.78 13.90
C PHE A 370 -0.79 -12.75 14.71
N VAL A 371 -0.88 -11.54 14.20
CA VAL A 371 -1.64 -10.43 14.81
C VAL A 371 -2.86 -10.18 13.97
N THR A 372 -4.05 -10.35 14.53
CA THR A 372 -5.32 -10.01 13.89
C THR A 372 -5.96 -8.87 14.66
N VAL A 373 -6.32 -7.79 13.97
CA VAL A 373 -7.00 -6.61 14.55
C VAL A 373 -8.20 -6.28 13.68
N GLY A 374 -9.40 -6.51 14.19
CA GLY A 374 -10.62 -6.38 13.40
C GLY A 374 -10.57 -7.23 12.11
N PRO A 375 -10.76 -6.63 10.92
CA PRO A 375 -10.73 -7.37 9.66
C PRO A 375 -9.31 -7.63 9.10
N PHE A 376 -8.27 -7.13 9.75
CA PHE A 376 -6.90 -7.18 9.24
C PHE A 376 -6.06 -8.21 9.99
N ARG A 377 -5.16 -8.84 9.25
CA ARG A 377 -4.19 -9.79 9.80
C ARG A 377 -2.81 -9.54 9.23
N ARG A 378 -1.81 -9.42 10.11
CA ARG A 378 -0.40 -9.39 9.74
C ARG A 378 0.35 -10.54 10.41
N ILE A 379 1.31 -11.11 9.70
CA ILE A 379 2.13 -12.21 10.19
C ILE A 379 3.56 -11.68 10.33
N LEU A 380 4.02 -11.58 11.55
CA LEU A 380 5.26 -10.93 11.92
C LEU A 380 6.34 -11.97 12.21
N PRO A 381 7.50 -11.95 11.54
CA PRO A 381 8.62 -12.76 11.94
C PRO A 381 9.11 -12.31 13.33
N LEU A 382 9.31 -13.24 14.23
CA LEU A 382 9.87 -12.92 15.54
C LEU A 382 11.33 -12.46 15.39
N PRO A 383 11.72 -11.35 16.02
CA PRO A 383 13.12 -10.99 16.22
C PRO A 383 13.93 -12.17 16.73
N SER A 384 15.17 -12.30 16.29
CA SER A 384 16.02 -13.46 16.58
C SER A 384 16.12 -13.82 18.07
N VAL A 385 16.13 -12.80 18.93
CA VAL A 385 16.15 -12.98 20.38
C VAL A 385 14.86 -13.62 20.91
N LEU A 386 13.70 -13.27 20.34
CA LEU A 386 12.39 -13.76 20.78
C LEU A 386 12.07 -15.18 20.29
N ARG A 387 12.78 -15.68 19.27
CA ARG A 387 12.61 -17.07 18.78
C ARG A 387 12.98 -18.10 19.84
N ARG A 388 13.89 -17.73 20.77
CA ARG A 388 14.35 -18.56 21.88
C ARG A 388 13.58 -18.35 23.18
N CYS A 389 12.38 -17.77 23.07
CA CYS A 389 11.55 -17.46 24.23
C CYS A 389 10.16 -18.07 24.06
N THR A 390 9.45 -18.26 25.16
CA THR A 390 8.03 -18.62 25.19
C THR A 390 7.19 -17.39 25.49
N VAL A 391 5.96 -17.30 24.91
CA VAL A 391 5.03 -16.21 25.20
C VAL A 391 4.37 -16.47 26.54
N THR A 392 4.46 -15.51 27.47
CA THR A 392 3.85 -15.61 28.81
C THR A 392 2.60 -14.74 28.98
N GLY A 393 2.37 -13.82 28.05
CA GLY A 393 1.17 -12.99 28.06
C GLY A 393 1.23 -11.85 27.07
N ALA A 394 0.09 -11.22 26.85
CA ALA A 394 -0.03 -10.02 26.04
C ALA A 394 -1.04 -9.05 26.65
N GLY A 395 -0.83 -7.77 26.46
CA GLY A 395 -1.73 -6.72 26.92
C GLY A 395 -1.77 -5.55 25.95
N LEU A 396 -2.97 -5.03 25.67
CA LEU A 396 -3.21 -3.84 24.89
C LEU A 396 -3.59 -2.69 25.82
N ARG A 397 -2.84 -1.59 25.76
CA ARG A 397 -3.14 -0.35 26.51
C ARG A 397 -2.78 0.85 25.64
N GLU A 398 -3.67 1.84 25.59
CA GLU A 398 -3.46 3.11 24.89
C GLU A 398 -2.96 2.95 23.45
N GLY A 399 -3.52 1.96 22.72
CA GLY A 399 -3.10 1.67 21.34
C GLY A 399 -1.71 1.05 21.21
N GLU A 400 -1.12 0.54 22.29
CA GLU A 400 0.13 -0.20 22.27
C GLU A 400 -0.08 -1.64 22.75
N LEU A 401 0.26 -2.61 21.89
CA LEU A 401 0.30 -4.02 22.23
C LEU A 401 1.66 -4.37 22.81
N LYS A 402 1.69 -4.94 24.01
CA LYS A 402 2.89 -5.46 24.68
C LYS A 402 2.79 -6.96 24.78
N VAL A 403 3.67 -7.68 24.10
CA VAL A 403 3.78 -9.14 24.19
C VAL A 403 5.00 -9.50 25.02
N ARG A 404 4.79 -10.28 26.09
CA ARG A 404 5.83 -10.70 27.04
C ARG A 404 6.36 -12.06 26.66
N PHE A 405 7.68 -12.15 26.64
CA PHE A 405 8.42 -13.35 26.30
C PHE A 405 9.37 -13.73 27.45
N LEU A 406 9.33 -14.99 27.85
CA LEU A 406 10.25 -15.56 28.82
C LEU A 406 11.31 -16.39 28.08
N PRO A 407 12.61 -16.22 28.35
CA PRO A 407 13.64 -17.07 27.81
C PRO A 407 13.37 -18.55 28.09
N ASP A 408 13.41 -19.38 27.05
CA ASP A 408 13.26 -20.83 27.20
C ASP A 408 14.58 -21.43 27.72
N PRO A 409 14.60 -22.09 28.88
CA PRO A 409 15.83 -22.62 29.46
C PRO A 409 16.57 -23.65 28.56
N GLY A 410 15.81 -24.30 27.64
CA GLY A 410 16.37 -25.28 26.71
C GLY A 410 16.99 -24.64 25.46
N LEU A 411 16.57 -23.45 25.08
CA LEU A 411 17.02 -22.76 23.86
C LEU A 411 17.87 -21.52 24.15
N TRP A 412 17.83 -21.01 25.38
CA TRP A 412 18.58 -19.82 25.77
C TRP A 412 20.06 -20.16 26.03
N PRO A 413 21.00 -19.39 25.48
CA PRO A 413 22.40 -19.60 25.73
C PRO A 413 22.68 -19.52 27.24
N LYS A 414 23.26 -20.56 27.81
CA LYS A 414 23.79 -20.51 29.18
C LYS A 414 24.94 -19.51 29.16
N GLY A 415 24.81 -18.42 29.89
CA GLY A 415 25.89 -17.44 30.05
C GLY A 415 27.18 -18.18 30.50
N ARG A 416 28.26 -17.88 29.81
CA ARG A 416 29.61 -18.27 30.26
C ARG A 416 30.02 -17.43 31.43
#